data_5c22dbf668f3b908445bfe71cef93f26
#
_entry.id   5c22dbf668f3b908445bfe71cef93f26
#
_cell.length_a   1.000
_cell.length_b   1.000
_cell.length_c   1.000
_cell.angle_alpha   90.00
_cell.angle_beta   90.00
_cell.angle_gamma   90.00
#
_symmetry.space_group_name_H-M   'P 1'
#
loop_
_entity.id
_entity.type
_entity.pdbx_description
1 polymer ?
#
loop_
_entity_poly.entity_id
_entity_poly.type
_entity_poly.pdbx_seq_one_letter_code
_entity_poly.pdbx_strand_id
1 'polypeptide(L)'
;MGVYLLLVVGVATALTDAAAACTAWPACGSGWSLPASVDGWIAFGHRIAAVAVGLGVVATTIVAWRQQTSRRIRAALTVALLLYPAQAGLGALVATTGGTETLSVIHLAAGVTIFGGLLAALAWWLEAETGDPDDAPETPPEPSEPLDPTERPAVPSDPVERTKATAVAYFRLMKPRLMWLLCLVAAAAMALASGSGFELTTYTAAATLIAGSLSIGASGTFNHVLERDVDRRMARTNDRPLATDLVPVPNAVAFGLVLTAVSVGLFWTINWLAAVLGLTAIVFYSIVYTLILKPNTVQNTVLGGAAGALPALIGWAAVTGDIGLGGLLLATLIFLWTPAHFYNLALAYKDDYERGGFPMMPVVHGETATRRHIVWYLGATLVAGAALAASGTLGWLYVATGVIFGGLFLWMVVRLHYEQTKAAALRSFHASNAYLGFVLLAIVVEGLAL
;
A
#
# COMPACT_ATOMS: atom_id res chain seq x y z
N MET A 1 7.55 15.61 0.81
CA MET A 1 8.31 14.88 -0.23
C MET A 1 9.81 15.10 -0.16
N GLY A 2 10.35 16.31 0.03
CA GLY A 2 11.81 16.53 0.09
C GLY A 2 12.52 15.68 1.14
N VAL A 3 12.00 15.57 2.38
CA VAL A 3 12.58 14.70 3.41
C VAL A 3 12.45 13.22 3.04
N TYR A 4 11.36 12.81 2.39
CA TYR A 4 11.24 11.44 1.88
C TYR A 4 12.29 11.13 0.82
N LEU A 5 12.51 12.05 -0.12
CA LEU A 5 13.58 11.93 -1.11
C LEU A 5 14.94 11.75 -0.41
N LEU A 6 15.24 12.59 0.62
CA LEU A 6 16.46 12.47 1.38
C LEU A 6 16.60 11.11 2.10
N LEU A 7 15.52 10.58 2.65
CA LEU A 7 15.51 9.24 3.28
C LEU A 7 15.90 8.16 2.27
N VAL A 8 15.21 8.11 1.12
CA VAL A 8 15.41 7.02 0.16
C VAL A 8 16.73 7.14 -0.59
N VAL A 9 17.14 8.36 -0.97
CA VAL A 9 18.46 8.61 -1.56
C VAL A 9 19.56 8.35 -0.54
N GLY A 10 19.36 8.73 0.74
CA GLY A 10 20.31 8.43 1.82
C GLY A 10 20.52 6.95 2.03
N VAL A 11 19.44 6.14 1.98
CA VAL A 11 19.54 4.68 2.00
C VAL A 11 20.32 4.17 0.78
N ALA A 12 20.01 4.63 -0.42
CA ALA A 12 20.71 4.22 -1.63
C ALA A 12 22.20 4.59 -1.59
N THR A 13 22.57 5.78 -1.05
CA THR A 13 23.99 6.16 -0.87
C THR A 13 24.72 5.31 0.17
N ALA A 14 24.01 4.78 1.15
CA ALA A 14 24.60 3.89 2.17
C ALA A 14 24.83 2.46 1.64
N LEU A 15 24.07 2.03 0.64
CA LEU A 15 24.17 0.70 0.02
C LEU A 15 25.15 0.66 -1.15
N THR A 16 25.47 1.81 -1.72
CA THR A 16 26.51 1.96 -2.74
C THR A 16 27.75 2.56 -2.08
N ASP A 17 28.92 2.42 -2.69
CA ASP A 17 30.15 3.09 -2.23
C ASP A 17 30.09 4.63 -2.37
N ALA A 18 28.94 5.18 -2.74
CA ALA A 18 28.73 6.62 -2.90
C ALA A 18 28.99 7.41 -1.60
N ALA A 19 28.68 6.84 -0.44
CA ALA A 19 28.98 7.47 0.84
C ALA A 19 30.50 7.65 1.03
N ALA A 20 31.31 6.68 0.59
CA ALA A 20 32.77 6.70 0.67
C ALA A 20 33.44 7.55 -0.43
N ALA A 21 32.73 7.88 -1.51
CA ALA A 21 33.25 8.67 -2.62
C ALA A 21 33.57 10.13 -2.25
N CYS A 22 33.02 10.62 -1.13
CA CYS A 22 33.22 11.97 -0.60
C CYS A 22 33.84 11.92 0.81
N THR A 23 35.14 12.01 0.92
CA THR A 23 35.90 11.89 2.17
C THR A 23 35.94 13.14 3.06
N ALA A 24 35.47 14.28 2.54
CA ALA A 24 35.38 15.55 3.27
C ALA A 24 33.93 16.04 3.41
N TRP A 25 33.66 16.90 4.39
CA TRP A 25 32.35 17.51 4.63
C TRP A 25 32.54 19.02 4.98
N PRO A 26 31.73 19.92 4.46
CA PRO A 26 30.57 19.75 3.57
C PRO A 26 30.93 19.50 2.09
N ALA A 27 32.12 19.77 1.67
CA ALA A 27 32.63 19.50 0.31
C ALA A 27 32.86 17.99 0.09
N CYS A 28 33.13 17.58 -1.16
CA CYS A 28 33.34 16.17 -1.49
C CYS A 28 34.83 15.76 -1.39
N GLY A 29 35.78 16.71 -1.56
CA GLY A 29 37.21 16.48 -1.52
C GLY A 29 37.97 17.62 -0.86
N SER A 30 39.31 17.68 -1.06
CA SER A 30 40.11 18.77 -0.58
C SER A 30 39.74 20.08 -1.29
N GLY A 31 39.08 20.98 -0.57
CA GLY A 31 38.55 22.23 -1.11
C GLY A 31 37.13 22.06 -1.72
N TRP A 32 36.68 23.09 -2.45
CA TRP A 32 35.33 23.12 -3.11
C TRP A 32 35.38 22.55 -4.53
N SER A 33 36.19 21.52 -4.79
CA SER A 33 36.19 20.84 -6.09
C SER A 33 34.92 20.04 -6.31
N LEU A 34 34.43 20.06 -7.55
CA LEU A 34 33.26 19.23 -7.95
C LEU A 34 33.68 17.75 -7.98
N PRO A 35 32.75 16.82 -7.67
CA PRO A 35 33.04 15.40 -7.74
C PRO A 35 33.42 14.94 -9.16
N ALA A 36 34.38 14.02 -9.24
CA ALA A 36 34.84 13.45 -10.51
C ALA A 36 34.11 12.14 -10.89
N SER A 37 33.46 11.48 -9.91
CA SER A 37 32.74 10.21 -10.11
C SER A 37 31.24 10.38 -9.98
N VAL A 38 30.48 9.43 -10.53
CA VAL A 38 29.01 9.39 -10.41
C VAL A 38 28.61 9.28 -8.92
N ASP A 39 29.27 8.41 -8.16
CA ASP A 39 29.01 8.22 -6.72
C ASP A 39 29.29 9.49 -5.91
N GLY A 40 30.34 10.21 -6.27
CA GLY A 40 30.62 11.53 -5.69
C GLY A 40 29.51 12.54 -5.97
N TRP A 41 28.93 12.55 -7.17
CA TRP A 41 27.79 13.40 -7.52
C TRP A 41 26.52 13.02 -6.76
N ILE A 42 26.28 11.73 -6.51
CA ILE A 42 25.15 11.24 -5.71
C ILE A 42 25.28 11.73 -4.27
N ALA A 43 26.46 11.51 -3.65
CA ALA A 43 26.73 11.97 -2.29
C ALA A 43 26.66 13.51 -2.15
N PHE A 44 27.24 14.23 -3.08
CA PHE A 44 27.20 15.70 -3.10
C PHE A 44 25.78 16.23 -3.35
N GLY A 45 25.03 15.63 -4.27
CA GLY A 45 23.63 15.95 -4.56
C GLY A 45 22.73 15.74 -3.35
N HIS A 46 22.94 14.65 -2.58
CA HIS A 46 22.24 14.43 -1.32
C HIS A 46 22.48 15.56 -0.31
N ARG A 47 23.72 16.07 -0.19
CA ARG A 47 24.07 17.20 0.71
C ARG A 47 23.41 18.51 0.26
N ILE A 48 23.41 18.80 -1.05
CA ILE A 48 22.73 19.99 -1.59
C ILE A 48 21.21 19.90 -1.34
N ALA A 49 20.63 18.74 -1.61
CA ALA A 49 19.20 18.50 -1.35
C ALA A 49 18.89 18.65 0.15
N ALA A 50 19.78 18.18 1.05
CA ALA A 50 19.60 18.37 2.49
C ALA A 50 19.56 19.87 2.86
N VAL A 51 20.45 20.68 2.31
CA VAL A 51 20.43 22.15 2.55
C VAL A 51 19.12 22.75 2.05
N ALA A 52 18.69 22.45 0.82
CA ALA A 52 17.48 22.99 0.22
C ALA A 52 16.21 22.59 1.02
N VAL A 53 16.12 21.32 1.42
CA VAL A 53 15.01 20.82 2.25
C VAL A 53 15.06 21.42 3.64
N GLY A 54 16.24 21.59 4.25
CA GLY A 54 16.40 22.25 5.54
C GLY A 54 15.90 23.71 5.53
N LEU A 55 16.23 24.46 4.49
CA LEU A 55 15.70 25.82 4.28
C LEU A 55 14.18 25.81 4.15
N GLY A 56 13.61 24.80 3.47
CA GLY A 56 12.18 24.59 3.39
C GLY A 56 11.52 24.34 4.75
N VAL A 57 12.16 23.51 5.61
CA VAL A 57 11.68 23.25 6.99
C VAL A 57 11.72 24.52 7.82
N VAL A 58 12.79 25.32 7.74
CA VAL A 58 12.91 26.62 8.40
C VAL A 58 11.78 27.55 7.96
N ALA A 59 11.62 27.73 6.64
CA ALA A 59 10.60 28.63 6.08
C ALA A 59 9.19 28.23 6.50
N THR A 60 8.86 26.91 6.41
CA THR A 60 7.56 26.38 6.81
C THR A 60 7.29 26.60 8.30
N THR A 61 8.30 26.40 9.15
CA THR A 61 8.19 26.64 10.59
C THR A 61 7.95 28.11 10.89
N ILE A 62 8.70 29.02 10.26
CA ILE A 62 8.51 30.47 10.43
C ILE A 62 7.10 30.90 10.02
N VAL A 63 6.61 30.43 8.87
CA VAL A 63 5.25 30.73 8.38
C VAL A 63 4.21 30.23 9.38
N ALA A 64 4.33 29.00 9.89
CA ALA A 64 3.39 28.44 10.86
C ALA A 64 3.35 29.24 12.18
N TRP A 65 4.50 29.75 12.64
CA TRP A 65 4.55 30.64 13.82
C TRP A 65 3.95 32.01 13.54
N ARG A 66 4.20 32.61 12.37
CA ARG A 66 3.64 33.90 11.99
C ARG A 66 2.12 33.86 11.80
N GLN A 67 1.61 32.76 11.22
CA GLN A 67 0.18 32.54 11.02
C GLN A 67 -0.54 32.07 12.29
N GLN A 68 0.17 31.89 13.40
CA GLN A 68 -0.38 31.41 14.67
C GLN A 68 -1.20 30.11 14.52
N THR A 69 -0.74 29.18 13.68
CA THR A 69 -1.39 27.89 13.49
C THR A 69 -1.55 27.14 14.84
N SER A 70 -2.28 26.04 14.87
CA SER A 70 -2.53 25.29 16.10
C SER A 70 -1.22 24.88 16.83
N ARG A 71 -1.29 24.75 18.17
CA ARG A 71 -0.12 24.36 18.99
C ARG A 71 0.50 23.05 18.52
N ARG A 72 -0.33 22.09 18.07
CA ARG A 72 0.12 20.78 17.56
C ARG A 72 1.00 20.92 16.31
N ILE A 73 0.57 21.74 15.36
CA ILE A 73 1.31 22.01 14.12
C ILE A 73 2.65 22.67 14.43
N ARG A 74 2.63 23.74 15.22
CA ARG A 74 3.87 24.47 15.60
C ARG A 74 4.85 23.58 16.36
N ALA A 75 4.36 22.75 17.29
CA ALA A 75 5.20 21.82 18.05
C ALA A 75 5.87 20.80 17.13
N ALA A 76 5.12 20.16 16.23
CA ALA A 76 5.65 19.16 15.29
C ALA A 76 6.73 19.78 14.36
N LEU A 77 6.45 20.96 13.80
CA LEU A 77 7.43 21.66 12.94
C LEU A 77 8.66 22.12 13.72
N THR A 78 8.50 22.59 14.96
CA THR A 78 9.65 23.00 15.81
C THR A 78 10.50 21.79 16.18
N VAL A 79 9.91 20.65 16.53
CA VAL A 79 10.65 19.42 16.82
C VAL A 79 11.42 18.95 15.57
N ALA A 80 10.77 18.95 14.40
CA ALA A 80 11.45 18.61 13.14
C ALA A 80 12.60 19.57 12.84
N LEU A 81 12.42 20.88 13.07
CA LEU A 81 13.45 21.89 12.88
C LEU A 81 14.64 21.71 13.83
N LEU A 82 14.41 21.39 15.09
CA LEU A 82 15.47 21.16 16.10
C LEU A 82 16.25 19.87 15.83
N LEU A 83 15.58 18.84 15.33
CA LEU A 83 16.23 17.57 14.95
C LEU A 83 17.04 17.68 13.66
N TYR A 84 16.71 18.62 12.79
CA TYR A 84 17.33 18.73 11.46
C TYR A 84 18.84 18.96 11.51
N PRO A 85 19.40 19.91 12.29
CA PRO A 85 20.85 20.08 12.41
C PRO A 85 21.53 18.87 13.07
N ALA A 86 20.89 18.20 14.03
CA ALA A 86 21.40 16.95 14.60
C ALA A 86 21.50 15.85 13.52
N GLN A 87 20.49 15.73 12.67
CA GLN A 87 20.48 14.83 11.53
C GLN A 87 21.60 15.13 10.53
N ALA A 88 21.85 16.42 10.23
CA ALA A 88 22.96 16.83 9.37
C ALA A 88 24.32 16.50 9.98
N GLY A 89 24.48 16.70 11.30
CA GLY A 89 25.69 16.31 12.06
C GLY A 89 25.92 14.80 12.06
N LEU A 90 24.87 14.00 12.26
CA LEU A 90 24.96 12.53 12.14
C LEU A 90 25.39 12.11 10.73
N GLY A 91 24.81 12.73 9.69
CA GLY A 91 25.21 12.49 8.30
C GLY A 91 26.66 12.87 8.02
N ALA A 92 27.15 13.95 8.60
CA ALA A 92 28.55 14.34 8.51
C ALA A 92 29.48 13.30 9.18
N LEU A 93 29.09 12.78 10.34
CA LEU A 93 29.83 11.71 11.02
C LEU A 93 29.85 10.43 10.17
N VAL A 94 28.72 9.99 9.64
CA VAL A 94 28.66 8.82 8.74
C VAL A 94 29.59 9.01 7.55
N ALA A 95 29.57 10.17 6.91
CA ALA A 95 30.38 10.45 5.73
C ALA A 95 31.90 10.51 6.02
N THR A 96 32.32 10.98 7.20
CA THR A 96 33.73 11.20 7.53
C THR A 96 34.40 10.06 8.29
N THR A 97 33.62 9.23 9.01
CA THR A 97 34.14 8.10 9.79
C THR A 97 33.91 6.73 9.12
N GLY A 98 33.29 6.70 7.96
CA GLY A 98 32.95 5.46 7.23
C GLY A 98 31.73 4.73 7.78
N GLY A 99 30.99 5.32 8.72
CA GLY A 99 29.72 4.85 9.26
C GLY A 99 29.76 3.46 9.92
N THR A 100 29.49 3.39 11.21
CA THR A 100 29.13 2.10 11.84
C THR A 100 27.66 1.80 11.54
N GLU A 101 27.27 0.52 11.54
CA GLU A 101 25.87 0.09 11.38
C GLU A 101 24.95 0.85 12.36
N THR A 102 25.35 0.96 13.64
CA THR A 102 24.62 1.69 14.68
C THR A 102 24.42 3.16 14.33
N LEU A 103 25.46 3.84 13.82
CA LEU A 103 25.37 5.26 13.45
C LEU A 103 24.43 5.47 12.25
N SER A 104 24.49 4.57 11.27
CA SER A 104 23.59 4.59 10.11
C SER A 104 22.12 4.38 10.51
N VAL A 105 21.85 3.45 11.42
CA VAL A 105 20.51 3.21 11.97
C VAL A 105 19.98 4.44 12.73
N ILE A 106 20.81 5.07 13.58
CA ILE A 106 20.43 6.29 14.32
C ILE A 106 20.15 7.44 13.34
N HIS A 107 20.99 7.61 12.31
CA HIS A 107 20.78 8.62 11.27
C HIS A 107 19.46 8.39 10.52
N LEU A 108 19.16 7.16 10.12
CA LEU A 108 17.89 6.80 9.47
C LEU A 108 16.68 7.06 10.40
N ALA A 109 16.76 6.63 11.67
CA ALA A 109 15.69 6.81 12.64
C ALA A 109 15.38 8.29 12.91
N ALA A 110 16.41 9.14 13.01
CA ALA A 110 16.23 10.57 13.15
C ALA A 110 15.57 11.19 11.90
N GLY A 111 15.95 10.76 10.70
CA GLY A 111 15.34 11.17 9.45
C GLY A 111 13.85 10.77 9.35
N VAL A 112 13.50 9.54 9.75
CA VAL A 112 12.12 9.05 9.83
C VAL A 112 11.31 9.87 10.85
N THR A 113 11.92 10.23 11.99
CA THR A 113 11.24 11.07 13.00
C THR A 113 10.94 12.48 12.48
N ILE A 114 11.88 13.10 11.75
CA ILE A 114 11.67 14.40 11.08
C ILE A 114 10.54 14.26 10.04
N PHE A 115 10.58 13.23 9.21
CA PHE A 115 9.53 12.96 8.21
C PHE A 115 8.16 12.81 8.87
N GLY A 116 8.07 12.01 9.93
CA GLY A 116 6.84 11.80 10.69
C GLY A 116 6.30 13.09 11.30
N GLY A 117 7.16 13.94 11.86
CA GLY A 117 6.77 15.25 12.40
C GLY A 117 6.22 16.20 11.34
N LEU A 118 6.85 16.25 10.17
CA LEU A 118 6.37 17.08 9.04
C LEU A 118 5.06 16.53 8.46
N LEU A 119 4.92 15.20 8.38
CA LEU A 119 3.68 14.56 7.94
C LEU A 119 2.53 14.84 8.92
N ALA A 120 2.81 14.76 10.21
CA ALA A 120 1.85 15.10 11.26
C ALA A 120 1.39 16.56 11.15
N ALA A 121 2.34 17.48 10.98
CA ALA A 121 2.03 18.89 10.77
C ALA A 121 1.15 19.11 9.54
N LEU A 122 1.45 18.42 8.42
CA LEU A 122 0.66 18.47 7.20
C LEU A 122 -0.76 17.94 7.43
N ALA A 123 -0.91 16.78 8.06
CA ALA A 123 -2.22 16.17 8.31
C ALA A 123 -3.10 17.07 9.18
N TRP A 124 -2.55 17.62 10.26
CA TRP A 124 -3.29 18.54 11.14
C TRP A 124 -3.58 19.90 10.49
N TRP A 125 -2.70 20.36 9.62
CA TRP A 125 -2.93 21.61 8.88
C TRP A 125 -4.07 21.43 7.86
N LEU A 126 -4.04 20.36 7.08
CA LEU A 126 -5.12 20.02 6.15
C LEU A 126 -6.46 19.84 6.86
N GLU A 127 -6.46 19.15 8.01
CA GLU A 127 -7.65 18.98 8.86
C GLU A 127 -8.19 20.34 9.35
N ALA A 128 -7.30 21.25 9.79
CA ALA A 128 -7.71 22.57 10.29
C ALA A 128 -8.24 23.48 9.18
N GLU A 129 -7.73 23.33 7.96
CA GLU A 129 -8.11 24.16 6.80
C GLU A 129 -9.38 23.67 6.11
N THR A 130 -9.59 22.36 6.03
CA THR A 130 -10.60 21.74 5.16
C THR A 130 -11.53 20.78 5.90
N GLY A 131 -11.34 20.62 7.20
CA GLY A 131 -12.16 19.69 8.00
C GLY A 131 -13.49 20.28 8.38
N ASP A 132 -14.50 19.40 8.50
CA ASP A 132 -15.78 19.68 9.11
C ASP A 132 -15.86 18.85 10.40
N PRO A 133 -15.95 19.49 11.59
CA PRO A 133 -16.02 18.78 12.86
C PRO A 133 -17.36 18.04 13.03
N ASP A 134 -18.39 18.42 12.29
CA ASP A 134 -19.75 17.88 12.42
C ASP A 134 -20.05 16.83 11.34
N ASP A 135 -19.06 16.36 10.57
CA ASP A 135 -19.27 15.41 9.47
C ASP A 135 -19.39 13.93 9.93
N ALA A 136 -19.16 13.66 11.22
CA ALA A 136 -19.39 12.33 11.80
C ALA A 136 -20.87 12.18 12.23
N PRO A 137 -21.54 11.07 11.87
CA PRO A 137 -22.92 10.85 12.28
C PRO A 137 -23.00 10.62 13.80
N GLU A 138 -24.08 11.11 14.44
CA GLU A 138 -24.32 10.93 15.88
C GLU A 138 -24.63 9.46 16.23
N THR A 139 -25.21 8.71 15.29
CA THR A 139 -25.58 7.31 15.46
C THR A 139 -25.04 6.46 14.29
N PRO A 140 -24.63 5.20 14.55
CA PRO A 140 -24.25 4.28 13.48
C PRO A 140 -25.42 4.10 12.51
N PRO A 141 -25.15 4.05 11.19
CA PRO A 141 -26.20 3.86 10.20
C PRO A 141 -26.84 2.48 10.31
N GLU A 142 -28.15 2.42 10.20
CA GLU A 142 -28.88 1.17 10.06
C GLU A 142 -28.88 0.72 8.58
N PRO A 143 -28.83 -0.60 8.31
CA PRO A 143 -28.91 -1.12 6.96
C PRO A 143 -30.23 -0.72 6.29
N SER A 144 -30.17 -0.17 5.09
CA SER A 144 -31.33 0.16 4.29
C SER A 144 -32.04 -1.10 3.75
N GLU A 145 -33.30 -0.95 3.33
CA GLU A 145 -33.98 -2.00 2.59
C GLU A 145 -33.24 -2.34 1.27
N PRO A 146 -33.38 -3.57 0.77
CA PRO A 146 -32.82 -3.93 -0.53
C PRO A 146 -33.34 -2.98 -1.61
N LEU A 147 -32.46 -2.61 -2.55
CA LEU A 147 -32.89 -1.90 -3.75
C LEU A 147 -33.85 -2.78 -4.55
N ASP A 148 -34.75 -2.16 -5.32
CA ASP A 148 -35.61 -2.90 -6.23
C ASP A 148 -34.77 -3.90 -7.03
N PRO A 149 -35.24 -5.16 -7.16
CA PRO A 149 -34.45 -6.17 -7.83
C PRO A 149 -34.08 -5.69 -9.23
N THR A 150 -32.78 -5.53 -9.47
CA THR A 150 -32.27 -5.40 -10.84
C THR A 150 -32.87 -6.57 -11.63
N GLU A 151 -33.59 -6.32 -12.74
CA GLU A 151 -34.19 -7.38 -13.55
C GLU A 151 -33.18 -8.53 -13.71
N ARG A 152 -33.62 -9.74 -13.35
CA ARG A 152 -32.76 -10.92 -13.53
C ARG A 152 -32.32 -10.94 -14.99
N PRO A 153 -31.03 -11.01 -15.28
CA PRO A 153 -30.58 -11.11 -16.65
C PRO A 153 -31.34 -12.27 -17.32
N ALA A 154 -32.00 -12.00 -18.41
CA ALA A 154 -32.73 -13.03 -19.14
C ALA A 154 -31.78 -14.17 -19.50
N VAL A 155 -32.06 -15.38 -19.07
CA VAL A 155 -31.23 -16.55 -19.41
C VAL A 155 -31.42 -16.81 -20.90
N PRO A 156 -30.36 -16.75 -21.73
CA PRO A 156 -30.47 -16.99 -23.15
C PRO A 156 -31.15 -18.34 -23.45
N SER A 157 -32.05 -18.36 -24.42
CA SER A 157 -32.68 -19.59 -24.88
C SER A 157 -31.74 -20.46 -25.72
N ASP A 158 -30.80 -19.84 -26.43
CA ASP A 158 -29.78 -20.56 -27.19
C ASP A 158 -28.79 -21.24 -26.26
N PRO A 159 -28.49 -22.56 -26.43
CA PRO A 159 -27.59 -23.33 -25.56
C PRO A 159 -26.16 -22.77 -25.52
N VAL A 160 -25.66 -22.25 -26.64
CA VAL A 160 -24.26 -21.71 -26.72
C VAL A 160 -24.18 -20.38 -25.94
N GLU A 161 -25.14 -19.48 -26.16
CA GLU A 161 -25.19 -18.22 -25.45
C GLU A 161 -25.45 -18.42 -23.94
N ARG A 162 -26.25 -19.41 -23.58
CA ARG A 162 -26.48 -19.80 -22.18
C ARG A 162 -25.18 -20.30 -21.52
N THR A 163 -24.44 -21.17 -22.19
CA THR A 163 -23.15 -21.68 -21.67
C THR A 163 -22.16 -20.55 -21.50
N LYS A 164 -22.04 -19.65 -22.46
CA LYS A 164 -21.20 -18.45 -22.40
C LYS A 164 -21.58 -17.53 -21.24
N ALA A 165 -22.88 -17.23 -21.08
CA ALA A 165 -23.36 -16.40 -19.98
C ALA A 165 -23.04 -17.03 -18.62
N THR A 166 -23.20 -18.35 -18.49
CA THR A 166 -22.87 -19.09 -17.27
C THR A 166 -21.35 -19.02 -17.00
N ALA A 167 -20.50 -19.26 -17.99
CA ALA A 167 -19.05 -19.17 -17.84
C ALA A 167 -18.60 -17.78 -17.40
N VAL A 168 -19.17 -16.73 -18.02
CA VAL A 168 -18.90 -15.33 -17.63
C VAL A 168 -19.36 -15.06 -16.18
N ALA A 169 -20.51 -15.61 -15.77
CA ALA A 169 -20.97 -15.46 -14.38
C ALA A 169 -19.99 -16.08 -13.37
N TYR A 170 -19.52 -17.31 -13.60
CA TYR A 170 -18.50 -17.93 -12.75
C TYR A 170 -17.18 -17.17 -12.76
N PHE A 171 -16.74 -16.68 -13.92
CA PHE A 171 -15.54 -15.85 -14.01
C PHE A 171 -15.69 -14.53 -13.22
N ARG A 172 -16.89 -13.90 -13.23
CA ARG A 172 -17.17 -12.71 -12.41
C ARG A 172 -17.10 -13.02 -10.91
N LEU A 173 -17.47 -14.22 -10.44
CA LEU A 173 -17.33 -14.63 -9.04
C LEU A 173 -15.87 -14.61 -8.57
N MET A 174 -14.93 -14.92 -9.44
CA MET A 174 -13.50 -14.94 -9.12
C MET A 174 -12.88 -13.55 -8.92
N LYS A 175 -13.60 -12.46 -9.18
CA LYS A 175 -13.11 -11.06 -9.07
C LYS A 175 -11.83 -10.77 -9.88
N PRO A 176 -11.81 -11.00 -11.19
CA PRO A 176 -10.59 -10.93 -12.01
C PRO A 176 -9.89 -9.56 -11.97
N ARG A 177 -10.63 -8.47 -11.70
CA ARG A 177 -10.04 -7.13 -11.55
C ARG A 177 -9.10 -6.97 -10.35
N LEU A 178 -9.18 -7.86 -9.35
CA LEU A 178 -8.27 -7.86 -8.20
C LEU A 178 -7.04 -8.73 -8.43
N MET A 179 -7.12 -9.72 -9.35
CA MET A 179 -6.08 -10.72 -9.53
C MET A 179 -4.75 -10.12 -9.99
N TRP A 180 -4.78 -9.19 -10.95
CA TRP A 180 -3.57 -8.65 -11.56
C TRP A 180 -2.63 -8.02 -10.52
N LEU A 181 -3.15 -7.21 -9.59
CA LEU A 181 -2.32 -6.52 -8.61
C LEU A 181 -1.81 -7.48 -7.52
N LEU A 182 -2.66 -8.41 -7.06
CA LEU A 182 -2.25 -9.41 -6.06
C LEU A 182 -1.26 -10.43 -6.63
N CYS A 183 -1.41 -10.82 -7.90
CA CYS A 183 -0.40 -11.62 -8.60
C CYS A 183 0.91 -10.85 -8.79
N LEU A 184 0.84 -9.54 -9.06
CA LEU A 184 2.03 -8.68 -9.13
C LEU A 184 2.74 -8.57 -7.77
N VAL A 185 2.00 -8.54 -6.65
CA VAL A 185 2.59 -8.58 -5.29
C VAL A 185 3.37 -9.88 -5.09
N ALA A 186 2.77 -11.04 -5.44
CA ALA A 186 3.45 -12.33 -5.33
C ALA A 186 4.67 -12.42 -6.27
N ALA A 187 4.56 -11.91 -7.50
CA ALA A 187 5.66 -11.85 -8.46
C ALA A 187 6.82 -10.97 -7.95
N ALA A 188 6.51 -9.80 -7.37
CA ALA A 188 7.50 -8.92 -6.75
C ALA A 188 8.21 -9.59 -5.56
N ALA A 189 7.47 -10.33 -4.73
CA ALA A 189 8.05 -11.09 -3.62
C ALA A 189 8.98 -12.21 -4.10
N MET A 190 8.59 -12.93 -5.15
CA MET A 190 9.44 -13.96 -5.78
C MET A 190 10.70 -13.34 -6.39
N ALA A 191 10.57 -12.22 -7.10
CA ALA A 191 11.71 -11.51 -7.68
C ALA A 191 12.65 -10.96 -6.59
N LEU A 192 12.10 -10.42 -5.50
CA LEU A 192 12.88 -9.95 -4.35
C LEU A 192 13.66 -11.10 -3.69
N ALA A 193 13.07 -12.29 -3.56
CA ALA A 193 13.75 -13.48 -3.07
C ALA A 193 14.87 -13.90 -4.02
N SER A 194 14.61 -13.87 -5.34
CA SER A 194 15.62 -14.16 -6.36
C SER A 194 16.81 -13.20 -6.30
N GLY A 195 16.57 -11.90 -6.24
CA GLY A 195 17.60 -10.87 -6.06
C GLY A 195 18.36 -10.98 -4.72
N SER A 196 17.82 -11.73 -3.75
CA SER A 196 18.49 -12.06 -2.49
C SER A 196 19.32 -13.36 -2.57
N GLY A 197 19.49 -13.93 -3.75
CA GLY A 197 20.33 -15.11 -4.01
C GLY A 197 19.62 -16.46 -3.96
N PHE A 198 18.28 -16.50 -3.91
CA PHE A 198 17.50 -17.74 -3.98
C PHE A 198 17.15 -18.08 -5.44
N GLU A 199 17.15 -19.36 -5.77
CA GLU A 199 16.82 -19.81 -7.13
C GLU A 199 15.31 -19.74 -7.40
N LEU A 200 14.91 -18.94 -8.40
CA LEU A 200 13.54 -18.87 -8.89
C LEU A 200 13.38 -19.69 -10.18
N THR A 201 12.77 -20.88 -10.07
CA THR A 201 12.48 -21.70 -11.23
C THR A 201 11.21 -21.23 -11.97
N THR A 202 11.13 -21.50 -13.28
CA THR A 202 9.91 -21.24 -14.07
C THR A 202 8.69 -21.97 -13.51
N TYR A 203 8.89 -23.20 -13.00
CA TYR A 203 7.82 -23.96 -12.35
C TYR A 203 7.30 -23.26 -11.11
N THR A 204 8.19 -22.85 -10.18
CA THR A 204 7.80 -22.13 -8.96
C THR A 204 7.04 -20.86 -9.29
N ALA A 205 7.53 -20.06 -10.25
CA ALA A 205 6.87 -18.83 -10.66
C ALA A 205 5.47 -19.11 -11.24
N ALA A 206 5.34 -20.01 -12.21
CA ALA A 206 4.07 -20.32 -12.86
C ALA A 206 3.08 -20.95 -11.87
N ALA A 207 3.50 -21.93 -11.09
CA ALA A 207 2.65 -22.61 -10.12
C ALA A 207 2.15 -21.65 -9.04
N THR A 208 3.02 -20.77 -8.51
CA THR A 208 2.62 -19.74 -7.52
C THR A 208 1.58 -18.78 -8.07
N LEU A 209 1.76 -18.27 -9.28
CA LEU A 209 0.82 -17.31 -9.88
C LEU A 209 -0.52 -17.97 -10.23
N ILE A 210 -0.52 -19.21 -10.73
CA ILE A 210 -1.75 -19.96 -11.02
C ILE A 210 -2.48 -20.28 -9.71
N ALA A 211 -1.79 -20.84 -8.71
CA ALA A 211 -2.35 -21.15 -7.41
C ALA A 211 -2.89 -19.89 -6.71
N GLY A 212 -2.14 -18.79 -6.76
CA GLY A 212 -2.57 -17.48 -6.25
C GLY A 212 -3.84 -16.97 -6.93
N SER A 213 -3.91 -17.05 -8.26
CA SER A 213 -5.12 -16.65 -9.01
C SER A 213 -6.34 -17.49 -8.60
N LEU A 214 -6.17 -18.80 -8.42
CA LEU A 214 -7.23 -19.69 -7.96
C LEU A 214 -7.63 -19.41 -6.51
N SER A 215 -6.66 -19.10 -5.63
CA SER A 215 -6.90 -18.69 -4.24
C SER A 215 -7.73 -17.40 -4.16
N ILE A 216 -7.39 -16.39 -4.97
CA ILE A 216 -8.15 -15.15 -5.09
C ILE A 216 -9.56 -15.44 -5.62
N GLY A 217 -9.67 -16.32 -6.62
CA GLY A 217 -10.94 -16.78 -7.19
C GLY A 217 -11.83 -17.47 -6.16
N ALA A 218 -11.27 -18.37 -5.36
CA ALA A 218 -11.97 -19.02 -4.25
C ALA A 218 -12.49 -18.01 -3.23
N SER A 219 -11.58 -17.14 -2.75
CA SER A 219 -11.89 -16.07 -1.79
C SER A 219 -12.98 -15.12 -2.33
N GLY A 220 -12.88 -14.72 -3.61
CA GLY A 220 -13.86 -13.89 -4.30
C GLY A 220 -15.24 -14.57 -4.35
N THR A 221 -15.26 -15.86 -4.71
CA THR A 221 -16.49 -16.64 -4.78
C THR A 221 -17.17 -16.77 -3.42
N PHE A 222 -16.43 -17.13 -2.37
CA PHE A 222 -16.99 -17.17 -1.01
C PHE A 222 -17.48 -15.80 -0.53
N ASN A 223 -16.76 -14.72 -0.84
CA ASN A 223 -17.22 -13.38 -0.49
C ASN A 223 -18.58 -13.05 -1.16
N HIS A 224 -18.77 -13.40 -2.43
CA HIS A 224 -20.07 -13.23 -3.10
C HIS A 224 -21.19 -14.07 -2.45
N VAL A 225 -20.87 -15.29 -1.96
CA VAL A 225 -21.84 -16.12 -1.23
C VAL A 225 -22.22 -15.47 0.09
N LEU A 226 -21.23 -15.02 0.85
CA LEU A 226 -21.40 -14.48 2.20
C LEU A 226 -22.04 -13.09 2.22
N GLU A 227 -21.77 -12.27 1.21
CA GLU A 227 -22.30 -10.90 1.09
C GLU A 227 -23.57 -10.82 0.20
N ARG A 228 -24.13 -11.93 -0.28
CA ARG A 228 -25.24 -11.95 -1.24
C ARG A 228 -26.37 -10.99 -0.90
N ASP A 229 -26.86 -11.04 0.34
CA ASP A 229 -28.02 -10.25 0.76
C ASP A 229 -27.66 -8.77 1.01
N VAL A 230 -26.41 -8.48 1.36
CA VAL A 230 -25.88 -7.11 1.47
C VAL A 230 -25.63 -6.52 0.09
N ASP A 231 -25.12 -7.32 -0.86
CA ASP A 231 -24.89 -6.89 -2.24
C ASP A 231 -26.15 -6.37 -2.91
N ARG A 232 -27.31 -6.91 -2.55
CA ARG A 232 -28.63 -6.45 -3.04
C ARG A 232 -29.01 -5.04 -2.56
N ARG A 233 -28.41 -4.54 -1.50
CA ARG A 233 -28.67 -3.21 -0.92
C ARG A 233 -27.77 -2.12 -1.51
N MET A 234 -26.67 -2.50 -2.14
CA MET A 234 -25.66 -1.59 -2.64
C MET A 234 -25.77 -1.40 -4.16
N ALA A 235 -25.87 -0.16 -4.64
CA ALA A 235 -26.03 0.13 -6.07
C ALA A 235 -24.87 -0.39 -6.93
N ARG A 236 -23.66 -0.46 -6.35
CA ARG A 236 -22.45 -0.95 -7.02
C ARG A 236 -22.41 -2.47 -7.22
N THR A 237 -23.19 -3.24 -6.44
CA THR A 237 -23.02 -4.71 -6.35
C THR A 237 -24.31 -5.50 -6.56
N ASN A 238 -25.46 -4.83 -6.71
CA ASN A 238 -26.77 -5.49 -6.90
C ASN A 238 -26.90 -6.27 -8.23
N ASP A 239 -26.00 -6.03 -9.21
CA ASP A 239 -25.91 -6.76 -10.47
C ASP A 239 -25.00 -8.01 -10.42
N ARG A 240 -24.47 -8.35 -9.24
CA ARG A 240 -23.61 -9.52 -9.08
C ARG A 240 -24.34 -10.84 -9.32
N PRO A 241 -23.66 -11.89 -9.85
CA PRO A 241 -24.30 -13.14 -10.22
C PRO A 241 -25.10 -13.83 -9.11
N LEU A 242 -24.70 -13.69 -7.85
CA LEU A 242 -25.43 -14.25 -6.70
C LEU A 242 -26.50 -13.29 -6.16
N ALA A 243 -26.31 -11.98 -6.29
CA ALA A 243 -27.33 -11.00 -5.93
C ALA A 243 -28.56 -11.09 -6.84
N THR A 244 -28.35 -11.41 -8.13
CA THR A 244 -29.39 -11.59 -9.16
C THR A 244 -29.89 -13.04 -9.29
N ASP A 245 -29.44 -13.98 -8.44
CA ASP A 245 -29.75 -15.41 -8.50
C ASP A 245 -29.38 -16.10 -9.85
N LEU A 246 -28.46 -15.52 -10.62
CA LEU A 246 -27.98 -16.10 -11.88
C LEU A 246 -27.20 -17.40 -11.66
N VAL A 247 -26.47 -17.48 -10.54
CA VAL A 247 -25.76 -18.69 -10.11
C VAL A 247 -26.36 -19.17 -8.79
N PRO A 248 -26.78 -20.46 -8.71
CA PRO A 248 -27.26 -21.04 -7.46
C PRO A 248 -26.18 -21.07 -6.38
N VAL A 249 -26.53 -20.72 -5.15
CA VAL A 249 -25.58 -20.69 -4.01
C VAL A 249 -24.82 -22.00 -3.82
N PRO A 250 -25.47 -23.22 -3.84
CA PRO A 250 -24.74 -24.48 -3.70
C PRO A 250 -23.67 -24.70 -4.78
N ASN A 251 -23.97 -24.28 -6.01
CA ASN A 251 -23.02 -24.38 -7.12
C ASN A 251 -21.82 -23.43 -6.94
N ALA A 252 -22.08 -22.21 -6.46
CA ALA A 252 -21.01 -21.25 -6.15
C ALA A 252 -20.13 -21.75 -4.99
N VAL A 253 -20.71 -22.35 -3.95
CA VAL A 253 -19.96 -22.98 -2.85
C VAL A 253 -19.10 -24.13 -3.36
N ALA A 254 -19.68 -25.05 -4.14
CA ALA A 254 -18.95 -26.15 -4.74
C ALA A 254 -17.78 -25.67 -5.62
N PHE A 255 -18.02 -24.63 -6.44
CA PHE A 255 -17.00 -24.00 -7.27
C PHE A 255 -15.85 -23.40 -6.41
N GLY A 256 -16.19 -22.65 -5.35
CA GLY A 256 -15.20 -22.11 -4.41
C GLY A 256 -14.36 -23.18 -3.73
N LEU A 257 -14.98 -24.32 -3.32
CA LEU A 257 -14.28 -25.46 -2.74
C LEU A 257 -13.32 -26.13 -3.73
N VAL A 258 -13.75 -26.30 -4.99
CA VAL A 258 -12.87 -26.84 -6.04
C VAL A 258 -11.68 -25.92 -6.29
N LEU A 259 -11.90 -24.61 -6.42
CA LEU A 259 -10.83 -23.63 -6.56
C LEU A 259 -9.85 -23.69 -5.36
N THR A 260 -10.37 -23.82 -4.13
CA THR A 260 -9.56 -23.96 -2.91
C THR A 260 -8.70 -25.22 -2.97
N ALA A 261 -9.31 -26.38 -3.26
CA ALA A 261 -8.59 -27.66 -3.29
C ALA A 261 -7.47 -27.66 -4.36
N VAL A 262 -7.77 -27.15 -5.56
CA VAL A 262 -6.78 -27.06 -6.64
C VAL A 262 -5.67 -26.06 -6.31
N SER A 263 -6.02 -24.89 -5.75
CA SER A 263 -5.05 -23.88 -5.33
C SER A 263 -4.09 -24.41 -4.26
N VAL A 264 -4.63 -24.97 -3.17
CA VAL A 264 -3.83 -25.51 -2.06
C VAL A 264 -2.99 -26.72 -2.52
N GLY A 265 -3.58 -27.60 -3.35
CA GLY A 265 -2.86 -28.73 -3.94
C GLY A 265 -1.67 -28.27 -4.80
N LEU A 266 -1.85 -27.21 -5.60
CA LEU A 266 -0.77 -26.66 -6.44
C LEU A 266 0.30 -25.96 -5.59
N PHE A 267 -0.06 -25.21 -4.54
CA PHE A 267 0.91 -24.66 -3.59
C PHE A 267 1.69 -25.77 -2.87
N TRP A 268 1.03 -26.88 -2.52
CA TRP A 268 1.67 -28.03 -1.87
C TRP A 268 2.77 -28.66 -2.73
N THR A 269 2.63 -28.63 -4.05
CA THR A 269 3.68 -29.15 -4.95
C THR A 269 4.93 -28.25 -4.96
N ILE A 270 4.84 -27.01 -4.48
CA ILE A 270 5.97 -26.10 -4.32
C ILE A 270 6.62 -26.35 -2.96
N ASN A 271 5.89 -26.07 -1.87
CA ASN A 271 6.26 -26.41 -0.50
C ASN A 271 5.04 -26.30 0.44
N TRP A 272 5.15 -26.91 1.62
CA TRP A 272 4.07 -26.94 2.62
C TRP A 272 3.72 -25.54 3.15
N LEU A 273 4.71 -24.63 3.28
CA LEU A 273 4.50 -23.28 3.82
C LEU A 273 3.67 -22.42 2.86
N ALA A 274 3.95 -22.48 1.55
CA ALA A 274 3.14 -21.81 0.54
C ALA A 274 1.69 -22.33 0.56
N ALA A 275 1.48 -23.64 0.76
CA ALA A 275 0.13 -24.22 0.87
C ALA A 275 -0.61 -23.73 2.12
N VAL A 276 0.04 -23.68 3.28
CA VAL A 276 -0.54 -23.16 4.53
C VAL A 276 -0.86 -21.67 4.40
N LEU A 277 0.04 -20.87 3.85
CA LEU A 277 -0.19 -19.44 3.63
C LEU A 277 -1.31 -19.20 2.61
N GLY A 278 -1.38 -19.99 1.53
CA GLY A 278 -2.45 -19.94 0.53
C GLY A 278 -3.82 -20.25 1.13
N LEU A 279 -3.92 -21.30 1.94
CA LEU A 279 -5.15 -21.63 2.68
C LEU A 279 -5.49 -20.53 3.70
N THR A 280 -4.49 -20.01 4.43
CA THR A 280 -4.66 -18.90 5.35
C THR A 280 -5.23 -17.67 4.65
N ALA A 281 -4.77 -17.36 3.43
CA ALA A 281 -5.29 -16.22 2.66
C ALA A 281 -6.79 -16.40 2.32
N ILE A 282 -7.19 -17.61 1.91
CA ILE A 282 -8.60 -17.92 1.62
C ILE A 282 -9.46 -17.79 2.88
N VAL A 283 -9.04 -18.40 3.98
CA VAL A 283 -9.76 -18.39 5.25
C VAL A 283 -9.81 -16.98 5.83
N PHE A 284 -8.69 -16.27 5.85
CA PHE A 284 -8.62 -14.91 6.37
C PHE A 284 -9.54 -13.96 5.61
N TYR A 285 -9.49 -13.98 4.27
CA TYR A 285 -10.34 -13.10 3.48
C TYR A 285 -11.83 -13.46 3.60
N SER A 286 -12.18 -14.76 3.52
CA SER A 286 -13.57 -15.19 3.50
C SER A 286 -14.22 -15.14 4.88
N ILE A 287 -13.53 -15.64 5.91
CA ILE A 287 -14.11 -15.77 7.27
C ILE A 287 -13.73 -14.55 8.11
N VAL A 288 -12.42 -14.29 8.30
CA VAL A 288 -12.00 -13.25 9.24
C VAL A 288 -12.40 -11.87 8.71
N TYR A 289 -12.04 -11.55 7.48
CA TYR A 289 -12.36 -10.23 6.93
C TYR A 289 -13.85 -10.09 6.62
N THR A 290 -14.44 -10.98 5.80
CA THR A 290 -15.80 -10.80 5.27
C THR A 290 -16.87 -11.00 6.33
N LEU A 291 -16.78 -12.04 7.18
CA LEU A 291 -17.83 -12.33 8.18
C LEU A 291 -17.58 -11.61 9.52
N ILE A 292 -16.33 -11.46 9.93
CA ILE A 292 -16.04 -10.97 11.29
C ILE A 292 -15.69 -9.48 11.26
N LEU A 293 -14.68 -9.06 10.48
CA LEU A 293 -14.20 -7.68 10.57
C LEU A 293 -15.12 -6.69 9.85
N LYS A 294 -15.50 -6.98 8.61
CA LYS A 294 -16.18 -6.03 7.74
C LYS A 294 -17.53 -5.55 8.28
N PRO A 295 -18.39 -6.41 8.86
CA PRO A 295 -19.68 -5.96 9.41
C PRO A 295 -19.57 -5.39 10.84
N ASN A 296 -18.50 -5.67 11.59
CA ASN A 296 -18.49 -5.45 13.04
C ASN A 296 -17.50 -4.38 13.53
N THR A 297 -16.59 -3.89 12.69
CA THR A 297 -15.58 -2.94 13.18
C THR A 297 -15.18 -1.91 12.11
N VAL A 298 -14.96 -0.68 12.56
CA VAL A 298 -14.37 0.39 11.74
C VAL A 298 -12.96 0.07 11.30
N GLN A 299 -12.24 -0.78 12.07
CA GLN A 299 -10.89 -1.23 11.75
C GLN A 299 -10.85 -2.31 10.65
N ASN A 300 -11.99 -2.64 10.04
CA ASN A 300 -12.11 -3.65 8.99
C ASN A 300 -11.11 -3.41 7.84
N THR A 301 -10.91 -2.17 7.42
CA THR A 301 -10.00 -1.80 6.33
C THR A 301 -8.54 -1.99 6.73
N VAL A 302 -8.17 -1.60 7.97
CA VAL A 302 -6.79 -1.74 8.47
C VAL A 302 -6.45 -3.21 8.66
N LEU A 303 -7.23 -3.91 9.48
CA LEU A 303 -6.99 -5.33 9.77
C LEU A 303 -7.17 -6.20 8.52
N GLY A 304 -8.14 -5.85 7.66
CA GLY A 304 -8.37 -6.49 6.36
C GLY A 304 -7.18 -6.35 5.40
N GLY A 305 -6.34 -5.33 5.58
CA GLY A 305 -5.09 -5.14 4.85
C GLY A 305 -4.14 -6.34 4.91
N ALA A 306 -4.24 -7.17 5.97
CA ALA A 306 -3.48 -8.40 6.07
C ALA A 306 -3.80 -9.39 4.93
N ALA A 307 -5.04 -9.43 4.43
CA ALA A 307 -5.39 -10.26 3.27
C ALA A 307 -4.62 -9.84 2.00
N GLY A 308 -4.45 -8.53 1.79
CA GLY A 308 -3.66 -7.98 0.68
C GLY A 308 -2.14 -8.18 0.85
N ALA A 309 -1.66 -8.32 2.08
CA ALA A 309 -0.25 -8.55 2.41
C ALA A 309 0.17 -10.02 2.26
N LEU A 310 -0.74 -10.97 2.42
CA LEU A 310 -0.44 -12.41 2.32
C LEU A 310 0.21 -12.85 1.01
N PRO A 311 -0.16 -12.33 -0.19
CA PRO A 311 0.53 -12.67 -1.43
C PRO A 311 2.03 -12.38 -1.42
N ALA A 312 2.50 -11.35 -0.68
CA ALA A 312 3.93 -11.08 -0.52
C ALA A 312 4.63 -12.21 0.26
N LEU A 313 4.01 -12.67 1.36
CA LEU A 313 4.55 -13.80 2.12
C LEU A 313 4.50 -15.10 1.32
N ILE A 314 3.42 -15.33 0.57
CA ILE A 314 3.27 -16.52 -0.29
C ILE A 314 4.35 -16.53 -1.38
N GLY A 315 4.54 -15.41 -2.09
CA GLY A 315 5.55 -15.31 -3.15
C GLY A 315 6.97 -15.53 -2.62
N TRP A 316 7.31 -14.92 -1.48
CA TRP A 316 8.60 -15.13 -0.82
C TRP A 316 8.78 -16.59 -0.39
N ALA A 317 7.81 -17.16 0.35
CA ALA A 317 7.86 -18.53 0.86
C ALA A 317 7.89 -19.57 -0.27
N ALA A 318 7.27 -19.31 -1.41
CA ALA A 318 7.30 -20.19 -2.56
C ALA A 318 8.72 -20.39 -3.11
N VAL A 319 9.58 -19.38 -3.01
CA VAL A 319 10.97 -19.44 -3.48
C VAL A 319 11.92 -19.93 -2.39
N THR A 320 11.76 -19.44 -1.16
CA THR A 320 12.73 -19.67 -0.08
C THR A 320 12.38 -20.85 0.83
N GLY A 321 11.11 -21.27 0.87
CA GLY A 321 10.61 -22.24 1.84
C GLY A 321 10.47 -21.71 3.27
N ASP A 322 10.70 -20.41 3.50
CA ASP A 322 10.69 -19.76 4.81
C ASP A 322 10.04 -18.37 4.76
N ILE A 323 9.81 -17.77 5.93
CA ILE A 323 9.36 -16.37 6.07
C ILE A 323 10.59 -15.51 6.39
N GLY A 324 11.10 -14.81 5.36
CA GLY A 324 12.27 -13.96 5.50
C GLY A 324 11.96 -12.47 5.61
N LEU A 325 12.98 -11.68 5.97
CA LEU A 325 12.84 -10.24 6.19
C LEU A 325 12.31 -9.51 4.95
N GLY A 326 12.79 -9.84 3.74
CA GLY A 326 12.32 -9.21 2.50
C GLY A 326 10.83 -9.41 2.26
N GLY A 327 10.32 -10.65 2.48
CA GLY A 327 8.90 -10.95 2.41
C GLY A 327 8.07 -10.19 3.46
N LEU A 328 8.57 -10.10 4.69
CA LEU A 328 7.92 -9.34 5.78
C LEU A 328 7.88 -7.84 5.50
N LEU A 329 8.96 -7.24 5.01
CA LEU A 329 9.02 -5.82 4.67
C LEU A 329 8.06 -5.49 3.52
N LEU A 330 8.02 -6.31 2.47
CA LEU A 330 7.06 -6.14 1.39
C LEU A 330 5.62 -6.32 1.87
N ALA A 331 5.34 -7.34 2.69
CA ALA A 331 4.02 -7.54 3.30
C ALA A 331 3.61 -6.34 4.16
N THR A 332 4.54 -5.77 4.94
CA THR A 332 4.31 -4.57 5.76
C THR A 332 3.98 -3.35 4.89
N LEU A 333 4.70 -3.16 3.78
CA LEU A 333 4.40 -2.10 2.82
C LEU A 333 2.96 -2.23 2.29
N ILE A 334 2.56 -3.43 1.85
CA ILE A 334 1.20 -3.67 1.34
C ILE A 334 0.14 -3.48 2.42
N PHE A 335 0.40 -3.97 3.64
CA PHE A 335 -0.50 -3.81 4.78
C PHE A 335 -0.77 -2.33 5.08
N LEU A 336 0.27 -1.50 5.14
CA LEU A 336 0.16 -0.07 5.42
C LEU A 336 -0.40 0.73 4.23
N TRP A 337 -0.13 0.30 3.00
CA TRP A 337 -0.71 0.89 1.79
C TRP A 337 -2.23 0.66 1.71
N THR A 338 -2.71 -0.48 2.19
CA THR A 338 -4.12 -0.88 2.04
C THR A 338 -5.10 0.16 2.62
N PRO A 339 -4.94 0.68 3.85
CA PRO A 339 -5.86 1.71 4.35
C PRO A 339 -5.78 3.02 3.55
N ALA A 340 -4.58 3.48 3.18
CA ALA A 340 -4.44 4.68 2.36
C ALA A 340 -5.16 4.56 1.01
N HIS A 341 -5.17 3.36 0.43
CA HIS A 341 -5.85 3.04 -0.82
C HIS A 341 -7.38 2.91 -0.64
N PHE A 342 -7.82 2.03 0.27
CA PHE A 342 -9.24 1.70 0.42
C PHE A 342 -10.07 2.81 1.07
N TYR A 343 -9.50 3.68 1.89
CA TYR A 343 -10.22 4.83 2.42
C TYR A 343 -10.62 5.82 1.33
N ASN A 344 -9.86 5.95 0.23
CA ASN A 344 -10.30 6.70 -0.95
C ASN A 344 -11.54 6.08 -1.58
N LEU A 345 -11.59 4.74 -1.67
CA LEU A 345 -12.76 4.04 -2.20
C LEU A 345 -13.96 4.15 -1.23
N ALA A 346 -13.70 4.09 0.08
CA ALA A 346 -14.73 4.27 1.10
C ALA A 346 -15.37 5.67 1.03
N LEU A 347 -14.58 6.73 0.81
CA LEU A 347 -15.08 8.08 0.56
C LEU A 347 -15.92 8.15 -0.73
N ALA A 348 -15.41 7.55 -1.82
CA ALA A 348 -16.10 7.59 -3.12
C ALA A 348 -17.46 6.87 -3.12
N TYR A 349 -17.65 5.90 -2.24
CA TYR A 349 -18.85 5.04 -2.16
C TYR A 349 -19.44 5.00 -0.73
N LYS A 350 -19.31 6.13 0.01
CA LYS A 350 -19.83 6.25 1.39
C LYS A 350 -21.27 5.83 1.50
N ASP A 351 -22.16 6.37 0.64
CA ASP A 351 -23.60 6.10 0.65
C ASP A 351 -23.92 4.61 0.40
N ASP A 352 -23.13 3.92 -0.44
CA ASP A 352 -23.31 2.48 -0.68
C ASP A 352 -22.94 1.67 0.56
N TYR A 353 -21.85 2.03 1.26
CA TYR A 353 -21.44 1.36 2.49
C TYR A 353 -22.43 1.63 3.63
N GLU A 354 -22.96 2.83 3.70
CA GLU A 354 -24.01 3.20 4.65
C GLU A 354 -25.27 2.36 4.40
N ARG A 355 -25.76 2.29 3.17
CA ARG A 355 -26.91 1.42 2.80
C ARG A 355 -26.67 -0.05 3.09
N GLY A 356 -25.45 -0.53 2.92
CA GLY A 356 -25.04 -1.89 3.23
C GLY A 356 -24.94 -2.17 4.74
N GLY A 357 -24.97 -1.16 5.59
CA GLY A 357 -24.78 -1.27 7.03
C GLY A 357 -23.34 -1.59 7.42
N PHE A 358 -22.35 -1.27 6.58
CA PHE A 358 -20.95 -1.49 6.89
C PHE A 358 -20.36 -0.30 7.66
N PRO A 359 -19.74 -0.53 8.85
CA PRO A 359 -19.13 0.52 9.65
C PRO A 359 -17.78 0.94 9.05
N MET A 360 -17.81 1.53 7.85
CA MET A 360 -16.59 2.06 7.22
C MET A 360 -16.18 3.38 7.89
N MET A 361 -14.88 3.70 7.82
CA MET A 361 -14.32 4.89 8.45
C MET A 361 -15.09 6.19 8.16
N PRO A 362 -15.44 6.53 6.87
CA PRO A 362 -16.18 7.76 6.60
C PRO A 362 -17.66 7.70 7.04
N VAL A 363 -18.20 6.48 7.23
CA VAL A 363 -19.58 6.28 7.68
C VAL A 363 -19.70 6.49 9.19
N VAL A 364 -18.67 6.10 9.97
CA VAL A 364 -18.72 6.14 11.44
C VAL A 364 -18.00 7.36 12.02
N HIS A 365 -16.84 7.73 11.46
CA HIS A 365 -16.00 8.80 11.97
C HIS A 365 -15.92 10.04 11.08
N GLY A 366 -16.72 10.05 9.99
CA GLY A 366 -16.78 11.16 9.06
C GLY A 366 -15.64 11.19 8.02
N GLU A 367 -15.81 12.06 7.07
CA GLU A 367 -14.90 12.18 5.92
C GLU A 367 -13.59 12.88 6.29
N THR A 368 -13.65 13.86 7.20
CA THR A 368 -12.47 14.60 7.71
C THR A 368 -11.48 13.66 8.38
N ALA A 369 -11.96 12.81 9.30
CA ALA A 369 -11.13 11.81 9.95
C ALA A 369 -10.57 10.81 8.94
N THR A 370 -11.37 10.40 7.96
CA THR A 370 -10.94 9.47 6.91
C THR A 370 -9.82 10.06 6.07
N ARG A 371 -9.94 11.32 5.59
CA ARG A 371 -8.90 12.02 4.82
C ARG A 371 -7.59 12.13 5.61
N ARG A 372 -7.66 12.45 6.92
CA ARG A 372 -6.51 12.48 7.81
C ARG A 372 -5.82 11.11 7.91
N HIS A 373 -6.58 10.01 8.05
CA HIS A 373 -6.02 8.65 8.08
C HIS A 373 -5.34 8.26 6.77
N ILE A 374 -5.85 8.72 5.61
CA ILE A 374 -5.18 8.52 4.32
C ILE A 374 -3.76 9.13 4.35
N VAL A 375 -3.59 10.35 4.89
CA VAL A 375 -2.26 10.97 5.03
C VAL A 375 -1.35 10.14 5.94
N TRP A 376 -1.84 9.68 7.10
CA TRP A 376 -1.05 8.88 8.05
C TRP A 376 -0.58 7.56 7.43
N TYR A 377 -1.48 6.81 6.80
CA TYR A 377 -1.14 5.52 6.19
C TYR A 377 -0.29 5.66 4.94
N LEU A 378 -0.46 6.73 4.15
CA LEU A 378 0.46 7.06 3.06
C LEU A 378 1.87 7.29 3.60
N GLY A 379 2.02 8.09 4.65
CA GLY A 379 3.32 8.32 5.27
C GLY A 379 3.96 7.04 5.81
N ALA A 380 3.19 6.20 6.49
CA ALA A 380 3.66 4.91 6.98
C ALA A 380 4.08 3.97 5.82
N THR A 381 3.31 3.97 4.70
CA THR A 381 3.66 3.24 3.48
C THR A 381 4.99 3.71 2.90
N LEU A 382 5.22 5.03 2.82
CA LEU A 382 6.47 5.58 2.32
C LEU A 382 7.66 5.19 3.23
N VAL A 383 7.48 5.20 4.55
CA VAL A 383 8.51 4.74 5.50
C VAL A 383 8.80 3.25 5.32
N ALA A 384 7.77 2.41 5.17
CA ALA A 384 7.94 0.98 4.87
C ALA A 384 8.67 0.76 3.54
N GLY A 385 8.37 1.60 2.52
CA GLY A 385 9.09 1.60 1.25
C GLY A 385 10.58 1.94 1.40
N ALA A 386 10.91 2.93 2.23
CA ALA A 386 12.29 3.27 2.53
C ALA A 386 13.00 2.14 3.32
N ALA A 387 12.31 1.48 4.25
CA ALA A 387 12.83 0.33 4.98
C ALA A 387 13.09 -0.87 4.05
N LEU A 388 12.21 -1.10 3.07
CA LEU A 388 12.42 -2.14 2.06
C LEU A 388 13.62 -1.81 1.16
N ALA A 389 13.82 -0.54 0.76
CA ALA A 389 15.03 -0.11 0.06
C ALA A 389 16.29 -0.41 0.87
N ALA A 390 16.25 -0.22 2.21
CA ALA A 390 17.38 -0.46 3.11
C ALA A 390 17.76 -1.95 3.25
N SER A 391 16.96 -2.89 2.72
CA SER A 391 17.32 -4.32 2.70
C SER A 391 18.48 -4.67 1.75
N GLY A 392 18.88 -3.74 0.88
CA GLY A 392 20.10 -3.86 0.06
C GLY A 392 19.91 -4.60 -1.28
N THR A 393 18.71 -5.05 -1.60
CA THR A 393 18.42 -5.83 -2.82
C THR A 393 17.81 -4.99 -3.95
N LEU A 394 17.49 -3.72 -3.67
CA LEU A 394 16.78 -2.83 -4.59
C LEU A 394 17.64 -1.63 -4.98
N GLY A 395 17.56 -1.25 -6.24
CA GLY A 395 18.37 -0.21 -6.84
C GLY A 395 17.62 1.12 -7.10
N TRP A 396 18.14 1.89 -8.07
CA TRP A 396 17.66 3.23 -8.37
C TRP A 396 16.27 3.28 -9.04
N LEU A 397 15.89 2.23 -9.77
CA LEU A 397 14.56 2.17 -10.39
C LEU A 397 13.46 2.14 -9.32
N TYR A 398 13.66 1.32 -8.27
CA TYR A 398 12.76 1.26 -7.12
C TYR A 398 12.69 2.63 -6.40
N VAL A 399 13.86 3.25 -6.14
CA VAL A 399 13.95 4.56 -5.50
C VAL A 399 13.21 5.62 -6.32
N ALA A 400 13.49 5.71 -7.61
CA ALA A 400 12.88 6.70 -8.49
C ALA A 400 11.36 6.53 -8.59
N THR A 401 10.89 5.30 -8.76
CA THR A 401 9.45 5.00 -8.82
C THR A 401 8.76 5.33 -7.49
N GLY A 402 9.37 4.98 -6.37
CA GLY A 402 8.85 5.29 -5.03
C GLY A 402 8.70 6.79 -4.78
N VAL A 403 9.67 7.59 -5.20
CA VAL A 403 9.65 9.07 -5.05
C VAL A 403 8.63 9.70 -6.00
N ILE A 404 8.65 9.35 -7.28
CA ILE A 404 7.80 9.97 -8.29
C ILE A 404 6.33 9.65 -8.01
N PHE A 405 5.98 8.37 -7.90
CA PHE A 405 4.59 7.95 -7.69
C PHE A 405 4.10 8.17 -6.27
N GLY A 406 4.98 8.10 -5.26
CA GLY A 406 4.68 8.53 -3.89
C GLY A 406 4.37 10.02 -3.82
N GLY A 407 5.11 10.86 -4.57
CA GLY A 407 4.84 12.29 -4.73
C GLY A 407 3.51 12.57 -5.42
N LEU A 408 3.22 11.85 -6.49
CA LEU A 408 1.94 11.93 -7.20
C LEU A 408 0.76 11.55 -6.28
N PHE A 409 0.90 10.45 -5.52
CA PHE A 409 -0.13 10.00 -4.61
C PHE A 409 -0.36 11.05 -3.49
N LEU A 410 0.71 11.57 -2.87
CA LEU A 410 0.59 12.63 -1.86
C LEU A 410 -0.08 13.87 -2.44
N TRP A 411 0.26 14.28 -3.65
CA TRP A 411 -0.37 15.42 -4.33
C TRP A 411 -1.87 15.20 -4.52
N MET A 412 -2.28 14.00 -4.96
CA MET A 412 -3.71 13.67 -5.10
C MET A 412 -4.43 13.64 -3.76
N VAL A 413 -3.78 13.18 -2.70
CA VAL A 413 -4.32 13.20 -1.33
C VAL A 413 -4.51 14.65 -0.86
N VAL A 414 -3.56 15.54 -1.08
CA VAL A 414 -3.70 16.96 -0.76
C VAL A 414 -4.86 17.59 -1.55
N ARG A 415 -4.95 17.30 -2.85
CA ARG A 415 -6.09 17.77 -3.67
C ARG A 415 -7.43 17.25 -3.16
N LEU A 416 -7.48 16.00 -2.69
CA LEU A 416 -8.68 15.40 -2.12
C LEU A 416 -9.20 16.19 -0.90
N HIS A 417 -8.30 16.73 -0.06
CA HIS A 417 -8.69 17.56 1.08
C HIS A 417 -9.40 18.86 0.65
N TYR A 418 -8.96 19.48 -0.44
CA TYR A 418 -9.58 20.74 -0.93
C TYR A 418 -10.81 20.50 -1.81
N GLU A 419 -10.78 19.49 -2.68
CA GLU A 419 -11.86 19.26 -3.64
C GLU A 419 -13.06 18.51 -3.03
N GLN A 420 -12.85 17.59 -2.09
CA GLN A 420 -13.85 16.85 -1.33
C GLN A 420 -14.97 16.22 -2.18
N THR A 421 -14.63 15.75 -3.39
CA THR A 421 -15.57 15.16 -4.34
C THR A 421 -15.28 13.67 -4.56
N LYS A 422 -16.31 12.92 -4.96
CA LYS A 422 -16.15 11.52 -5.42
C LYS A 422 -15.09 11.38 -6.51
N ALA A 423 -15.03 12.33 -7.44
CA ALA A 423 -14.03 12.32 -8.51
C ALA A 423 -12.60 12.50 -7.96
N ALA A 424 -12.40 13.36 -6.95
CA ALA A 424 -11.12 13.52 -6.29
C ALA A 424 -10.70 12.26 -5.53
N ALA A 425 -11.62 11.61 -4.82
CA ALA A 425 -11.40 10.35 -4.13
C ALA A 425 -10.98 9.24 -5.12
N LEU A 426 -11.64 9.13 -6.27
CA LEU A 426 -11.27 8.17 -7.32
C LEU A 426 -9.92 8.49 -7.97
N ARG A 427 -9.56 9.78 -8.18
CA ARG A 427 -8.21 10.15 -8.67
C ARG A 427 -7.13 9.74 -7.67
N SER A 428 -7.34 9.99 -6.37
CA SER A 428 -6.44 9.57 -5.30
C SER A 428 -6.32 8.04 -5.23
N PHE A 429 -7.43 7.32 -5.38
CA PHE A 429 -7.47 5.86 -5.50
C PHE A 429 -6.64 5.34 -6.69
N HIS A 430 -6.76 5.95 -7.87
CA HIS A 430 -5.96 5.56 -9.04
C HIS A 430 -4.47 5.91 -8.87
N ALA A 431 -4.15 7.05 -8.24
CA ALA A 431 -2.77 7.40 -7.93
C ALA A 431 -2.13 6.40 -6.96
N SER A 432 -2.88 5.91 -5.97
CA SER A 432 -2.40 4.87 -5.05
C SER A 432 -2.16 3.52 -5.76
N ASN A 433 -3.01 3.14 -6.74
CA ASN A 433 -2.77 1.97 -7.59
C ASN A 433 -1.52 2.14 -8.46
N ALA A 434 -1.34 3.33 -9.05
CA ALA A 434 -0.15 3.62 -9.85
C ALA A 434 1.12 3.53 -9.00
N TYR A 435 1.12 4.13 -7.78
CA TYR A 435 2.24 4.02 -6.84
C TYR A 435 2.60 2.55 -6.60
N LEU A 436 1.65 1.74 -6.15
CA LEU A 436 1.94 0.34 -5.84
C LEU A 436 2.35 -0.45 -7.09
N GLY A 437 1.63 -0.29 -8.20
CA GLY A 437 1.91 -1.01 -9.44
C GLY A 437 3.32 -0.75 -9.97
N PHE A 438 3.75 0.52 -10.01
CA PHE A 438 5.09 0.86 -10.50
C PHE A 438 6.20 0.47 -9.51
N VAL A 439 5.97 0.58 -8.20
CA VAL A 439 6.90 0.09 -7.18
C VAL A 439 7.10 -1.42 -7.29
N LEU A 440 6.02 -2.20 -7.42
CA LEU A 440 6.10 -3.65 -7.59
C LEU A 440 6.78 -4.05 -8.91
N LEU A 441 6.50 -3.35 -10.01
CA LEU A 441 7.18 -3.57 -11.28
C LEU A 441 8.68 -3.27 -11.18
N ALA A 442 9.07 -2.21 -10.47
CA ALA A 442 10.47 -1.91 -10.24
C ALA A 442 11.16 -3.04 -9.45
N ILE A 443 10.50 -3.59 -8.40
CA ILE A 443 11.01 -4.74 -7.65
C ILE A 443 11.19 -5.95 -8.57
N VAL A 444 10.20 -6.24 -9.45
CA VAL A 444 10.31 -7.37 -10.38
C VAL A 444 11.49 -7.18 -11.34
N VAL A 445 11.63 -5.98 -11.91
CA VAL A 445 12.71 -5.70 -12.86
C VAL A 445 14.08 -5.81 -12.20
N GLU A 446 14.28 -5.18 -11.05
CA GLU A 446 15.57 -5.19 -10.35
C GLU A 446 15.89 -6.56 -9.75
N GLY A 447 14.90 -7.24 -9.15
CA GLY A 447 15.11 -8.56 -8.55
C GLY A 447 15.36 -9.69 -9.55
N LEU A 448 14.98 -9.52 -10.82
CA LEU A 448 15.27 -10.49 -11.88
C LEU A 448 16.47 -10.10 -12.76
N ALA A 449 16.93 -8.85 -12.69
CA ALA A 449 18.08 -8.37 -13.47
C ALA A 449 19.43 -8.58 -12.76
N LEU A 450 19.40 -8.86 -11.45
CA LEU A 450 20.55 -9.16 -10.62
C LEU A 450 20.79 -10.66 -10.55
#